data_cd6ba11c7f25bb2125bae06a23392549
#
_entry.id   cd6ba11c7f25bb2125bae06a23392549
#
_cell.length_a   1.000
_cell.length_b   1.000
_cell.length_c   1.000
_cell.angle_alpha   90.00
_cell.angle_beta   90.00
_cell.angle_gamma   90.00
#
_symmetry.space_group_name_H-M   'P 1'
#
loop_
_entity.id
_entity.type
_entity.pdbx_description
1 polymer ?
#
loop_
_entity_poly.entity_id
_entity_poly.type
_entity_poly.pdbx_seq_one_letter_code
_entity_poly.pdbx_strand_id
1 'polypeptide(L)'
;MTQSAQERKIVVTKDGPYVVSGDVPIAIQIITPDNEGSSWDWKEGQAFEQKPGYALCRCGHSKSKPFCDGAHSKMGFDGRESASRVPYARQAETIDGPTLVLSDAENLCAFARFCDPGGKIWSLIERTDEPEVRDLVIREAMHCPAGRLVLQDKKTRKEIEQPLPPSIGVVEDPALGCSGPLWVRGGITVESHDGKRYEKRNRVTLCRCGASENKPFCNGAHASMKFNDGLLKK
;
A
#
# COMPACT_ATOMS: atom_id res chain seq x y z
N MET A 1 4.15 -16.03 -33.33
CA MET A 1 3.99 -16.68 -32.02
C MET A 1 3.78 -15.56 -31.01
N THR A 2 2.54 -15.28 -30.64
CA THR A 2 2.21 -14.29 -29.61
C THR A 2 2.62 -14.89 -28.26
N GLN A 3 3.71 -14.39 -27.67
CA GLN A 3 4.03 -14.69 -26.28
C GLN A 3 2.82 -14.27 -25.45
N SER A 4 2.17 -15.24 -24.81
CA SER A 4 1.13 -14.94 -23.84
C SER A 4 1.73 -14.03 -22.78
N ALA A 5 1.15 -12.84 -22.59
CA ALA A 5 1.61 -11.90 -21.58
C ALA A 5 1.66 -12.63 -20.23
N GLN A 6 2.83 -12.69 -19.62
CA GLN A 6 3.03 -13.35 -18.34
C GLN A 6 2.13 -12.67 -17.28
N GLU A 7 1.40 -13.46 -16.47
CA GLU A 7 0.55 -12.93 -15.40
C GLU A 7 1.37 -12.06 -14.45
N ARG A 8 0.89 -10.82 -14.21
CA ARG A 8 1.48 -9.92 -13.23
C ARG A 8 1.17 -10.41 -11.83
N LYS A 9 2.18 -10.87 -11.13
CA LYS A 9 2.01 -11.38 -9.76
C LYS A 9 3.23 -11.12 -8.87
N ILE A 10 2.97 -11.16 -7.58
CA ILE A 10 3.96 -11.09 -6.51
C ILE A 10 3.83 -12.37 -5.69
N VAL A 11 4.90 -13.16 -5.63
CA VAL A 11 4.99 -14.34 -4.78
C VAL A 11 5.76 -13.99 -3.51
N VAL A 12 5.14 -14.20 -2.36
CA VAL A 12 5.79 -14.08 -1.06
C VAL A 12 6.60 -15.35 -0.82
N THR A 13 7.92 -15.26 -0.75
CA THR A 13 8.73 -16.46 -0.49
C THR A 13 8.85 -16.73 1.02
N LYS A 14 9.01 -18.01 1.39
CA LYS A 14 9.19 -18.39 2.80
C LYS A 14 10.47 -17.75 3.35
N ASP A 15 10.32 -16.94 4.40
CA ASP A 15 11.41 -16.21 5.07
C ASP A 15 12.36 -15.45 4.13
N GLY A 16 11.85 -15.04 2.97
CA GLY A 16 12.61 -14.44 1.88
C GLY A 16 11.93 -13.21 1.27
N PRO A 17 12.35 -12.81 0.06
CA PRO A 17 11.86 -11.62 -0.64
C PRO A 17 10.44 -11.79 -1.21
N TYR A 18 9.94 -10.73 -1.80
CA TYR A 18 8.84 -10.78 -2.77
C TYR A 18 9.42 -11.02 -4.15
N VAL A 19 8.96 -12.06 -4.86
CA VAL A 19 9.32 -12.30 -6.26
C VAL A 19 8.22 -11.75 -7.16
N VAL A 20 8.56 -10.74 -7.95
CA VAL A 20 7.66 -10.06 -8.88
C VAL A 20 7.88 -10.59 -10.28
N SER A 21 6.80 -10.84 -11.04
CA SER A 21 6.82 -11.28 -12.43
C SER A 21 5.77 -10.56 -13.27
N GLY A 22 5.94 -10.55 -14.61
CA GLY A 22 5.00 -9.99 -15.58
C GLY A 22 5.24 -8.51 -15.89
N ASP A 23 6.49 -8.09 -16.03
CA ASP A 23 6.87 -6.73 -16.48
C ASP A 23 6.20 -5.61 -15.65
N VAL A 24 6.19 -5.73 -14.33
CA VAL A 24 5.58 -4.75 -13.43
C VAL A 24 6.50 -3.54 -13.27
N PRO A 25 6.07 -2.32 -13.67
CA PRO A 25 6.85 -1.11 -13.43
C PRO A 25 7.03 -0.81 -11.95
N ILE A 26 8.19 -0.26 -11.58
CA ILE A 26 8.50 0.13 -10.20
C ILE A 26 9.16 1.52 -10.18
N ALA A 27 8.66 2.40 -9.29
CA ALA A 27 9.19 3.75 -9.11
C ALA A 27 9.07 4.19 -7.64
N ILE A 28 9.86 5.18 -7.25
CA ILE A 28 9.69 5.84 -5.95
C ILE A 28 8.37 6.62 -5.98
N GLN A 29 7.63 6.58 -4.86
CA GLN A 29 6.41 7.35 -4.65
C GLN A 29 6.57 8.16 -3.36
N ILE A 30 6.60 9.48 -3.48
CA ILE A 30 6.90 10.40 -2.39
C ILE A 30 5.59 11.02 -1.89
N ILE A 31 5.34 10.91 -0.58
CA ILE A 31 4.26 11.64 0.07
C ILE A 31 4.68 13.10 0.16
N THR A 32 3.86 13.99 -0.42
CA THR A 32 4.05 15.44 -0.33
C THR A 32 3.02 16.06 0.60
N PRO A 33 3.45 16.92 1.54
CA PRO A 33 2.52 17.58 2.45
C PRO A 33 1.83 18.77 1.78
N ASP A 34 0.70 19.17 2.36
CA ASP A 34 0.10 20.48 2.17
C ASP A 34 0.84 21.59 2.95
N ASN A 35 0.27 22.79 2.96
CA ASN A 35 0.83 23.95 3.68
C ASN A 35 0.79 23.79 5.22
N GLU A 36 -0.02 22.88 5.74
CA GLU A 36 -0.17 22.58 7.17
C GLU A 36 0.70 21.38 7.61
N GLY A 37 1.38 20.72 6.65
CA GLY A 37 2.23 19.56 6.89
C GLY A 37 1.49 18.22 6.87
N SER A 38 0.21 18.21 6.53
CA SER A 38 -0.58 16.99 6.37
C SER A 38 -0.27 16.31 5.05
N SER A 39 -0.32 14.97 5.00
CA SER A 39 -0.11 14.22 3.74
C SER A 39 -1.18 14.57 2.73
N TRP A 40 -0.78 15.16 1.61
CA TRP A 40 -1.74 15.72 0.65
C TRP A 40 -1.73 15.04 -0.71
N ASP A 41 -0.55 14.81 -1.29
CA ASP A 41 -0.47 14.26 -2.64
C ASP A 41 0.68 13.28 -2.81
N TRP A 42 0.68 12.59 -3.94
CA TRP A 42 1.73 11.70 -4.37
C TRP A 42 2.59 12.34 -5.45
N LYS A 43 3.91 12.35 -5.25
CA LYS A 43 4.88 12.75 -6.27
C LYS A 43 5.64 11.50 -6.71
N GLU A 44 5.62 11.23 -8.01
CA GLU A 44 6.47 10.19 -8.58
C GLU A 44 7.92 10.65 -8.59
N GLY A 45 8.79 9.80 -8.06
CA GLY A 45 10.22 9.98 -8.06
C GLY A 45 10.90 9.15 -9.15
N GLN A 46 12.14 8.73 -8.88
CA GLN A 46 12.93 7.95 -9.82
C GLN A 46 12.26 6.61 -10.13
N ALA A 47 12.10 6.31 -11.41
CA ALA A 47 11.75 4.97 -11.88
C ALA A 47 13.00 4.07 -11.88
N PHE A 48 12.80 2.80 -11.58
CA PHE A 48 13.84 1.78 -11.70
C PHE A 48 13.78 1.11 -13.07
N GLU A 49 14.90 0.52 -13.50
CA GLU A 49 14.95 -0.24 -14.75
C GLU A 49 13.88 -1.35 -14.76
N GLN A 50 13.05 -1.36 -15.78
CA GLN A 50 12.02 -2.36 -15.96
C GLN A 50 12.64 -3.71 -16.36
N LYS A 51 12.23 -4.78 -15.68
CA LYS A 51 12.68 -6.16 -15.91
C LYS A 51 11.49 -7.11 -15.92
N PRO A 52 11.57 -8.21 -16.68
CA PRO A 52 10.51 -9.23 -16.73
C PRO A 52 10.16 -9.81 -15.34
N GLY A 53 11.16 -9.83 -14.45
CA GLY A 53 10.99 -10.23 -13.07
C GLY A 53 12.12 -9.73 -12.19
N TYR A 54 11.81 -9.52 -10.91
CA TYR A 54 12.77 -9.06 -9.92
C TYR A 54 12.35 -9.46 -8.50
N ALA A 55 13.29 -9.40 -7.56
CA ALA A 55 13.03 -9.69 -6.15
C ALA A 55 13.15 -8.43 -5.31
N LEU A 56 12.11 -8.13 -4.49
CA LEU A 56 12.08 -6.97 -3.60
C LEU A 56 12.40 -7.35 -2.15
N CYS A 57 13.14 -6.48 -1.49
CA CYS A 57 13.50 -6.66 -0.10
C CYS A 57 12.26 -6.65 0.80
N ARG A 58 12.16 -7.66 1.68
CA ARG A 58 11.07 -7.83 2.65
C ARG A 58 11.57 -7.71 4.09
N CYS A 59 12.87 -7.97 4.33
CA CYS A 59 13.47 -7.97 5.66
C CYS A 59 13.97 -6.60 6.13
N GLY A 60 14.04 -5.59 5.24
CA GLY A 60 14.52 -4.25 5.56
C GLY A 60 16.05 -4.07 5.57
N HIS A 61 16.85 -5.13 5.35
CA HIS A 61 18.29 -5.12 5.54
C HIS A 61 19.14 -5.23 4.26
N SER A 62 18.53 -5.32 3.09
CA SER A 62 19.25 -5.28 1.82
C SER A 62 20.08 -3.99 1.70
N LYS A 63 21.25 -4.10 1.11
CA LYS A 63 22.12 -2.96 0.73
C LYS A 63 21.80 -2.44 -0.69
N SER A 64 21.00 -3.20 -1.45
CA SER A 64 20.62 -2.89 -2.83
C SER A 64 19.12 -2.51 -2.94
N LYS A 65 18.57 -1.83 -1.92
CA LYS A 65 17.16 -1.45 -1.87
C LYS A 65 16.70 -0.68 -3.12
N PRO A 66 15.48 -0.91 -3.57
CA PRO A 66 14.43 -1.74 -2.98
C PRO A 66 14.60 -3.25 -3.25
N PHE A 67 15.61 -3.66 -4.01
CA PHE A 67 15.82 -5.05 -4.42
C PHE A 67 16.44 -5.90 -3.31
N CYS A 68 16.21 -7.22 -3.40
CA CYS A 68 16.79 -8.18 -2.47
C CYS A 68 18.24 -8.50 -2.87
N ASP A 69 19.13 -8.55 -1.90
CA ASP A 69 20.53 -8.95 -2.03
C ASP A 69 20.89 -10.22 -1.24
N GLY A 70 19.89 -10.92 -0.69
CA GLY A 70 20.08 -12.12 0.11
C GLY A 70 20.35 -11.87 1.60
N ALA A 71 20.34 -10.62 2.08
CA ALA A 71 20.59 -10.29 3.49
C ALA A 71 19.66 -11.03 4.47
N HIS A 72 18.42 -11.31 4.07
CA HIS A 72 17.42 -12.04 4.88
C HIS A 72 17.95 -13.39 5.41
N SER A 73 18.72 -14.13 4.60
CA SER A 73 19.24 -15.45 4.98
C SER A 73 20.33 -15.34 6.06
N LYS A 74 21.11 -14.23 6.07
CA LYS A 74 22.23 -14.05 6.99
C LYS A 74 21.79 -13.59 8.38
N MET A 75 20.63 -12.96 8.47
CA MET A 75 20.14 -12.36 9.72
C MET A 75 18.96 -13.14 10.35
N GLY A 76 18.57 -14.30 9.80
CA GLY A 76 17.49 -15.09 10.35
C GLY A 76 16.13 -14.37 10.30
N PHE A 77 15.81 -13.75 9.16
CA PHE A 77 14.55 -13.03 8.98
C PHE A 77 13.33 -13.95 9.18
N ASP A 78 12.50 -13.66 10.18
CA ASP A 78 11.17 -14.28 10.31
C ASP A 78 10.17 -13.58 9.37
N GLY A 79 9.97 -14.23 8.23
CA GLY A 79 9.02 -13.79 7.22
C GLY A 79 7.65 -14.44 7.32
N ARG A 80 7.31 -15.07 8.44
CA ARG A 80 6.02 -15.74 8.64
C ARG A 80 4.87 -14.81 8.30
N GLU A 81 3.96 -15.30 7.46
CA GLU A 81 2.76 -14.58 7.06
C GLU A 81 1.70 -14.73 8.15
N SER A 82 1.29 -13.60 8.73
CA SER A 82 0.31 -13.51 9.83
C SER A 82 -1.00 -12.84 9.41
N ALA A 83 -1.02 -12.23 8.20
CA ALA A 83 -2.19 -11.51 7.72
C ALA A 83 -3.42 -12.42 7.56
N SER A 84 -4.58 -11.87 7.91
CA SER A 84 -5.85 -12.53 7.68
C SER A 84 -6.10 -12.78 6.19
N ARG A 85 -6.68 -13.93 5.87
CA ARG A 85 -7.15 -14.30 4.52
C ARG A 85 -8.65 -14.10 4.35
N VAL A 86 -9.30 -13.61 5.40
CA VAL A 86 -10.73 -13.24 5.34
C VAL A 86 -10.88 -12.09 4.35
N PRO A 87 -11.90 -12.10 3.46
CA PRO A 87 -12.15 -11.02 2.53
C PRO A 87 -12.28 -9.66 3.24
N TYR A 88 -11.84 -8.59 2.58
CA TYR A 88 -11.85 -7.22 3.10
C TYR A 88 -13.22 -6.83 3.70
N ALA A 89 -14.29 -7.11 2.97
CA ALA A 89 -15.65 -6.76 3.40
C ALA A 89 -16.09 -7.40 4.74
N ARG A 90 -15.38 -8.45 5.19
CA ARG A 90 -15.63 -9.08 6.50
C ARG A 90 -14.65 -8.62 7.59
N GLN A 91 -13.61 -7.89 7.21
CA GLN A 91 -12.64 -7.32 8.13
C GLN A 91 -12.93 -5.86 8.43
N ALA A 92 -13.59 -5.16 7.51
CA ALA A 92 -13.86 -3.74 7.61
C ALA A 92 -15.10 -3.46 8.46
N GLU A 93 -15.00 -2.43 9.28
CA GLU A 93 -16.15 -1.78 9.91
C GLU A 93 -16.72 -0.73 8.97
N THR A 94 -18.02 -0.44 9.06
CA THR A 94 -18.69 0.53 8.22
C THR A 94 -19.20 1.72 9.02
N ILE A 95 -19.02 2.93 8.46
CA ILE A 95 -19.53 4.17 8.99
C ILE A 95 -20.45 4.80 7.94
N ASP A 96 -21.70 5.03 8.33
CA ASP A 96 -22.71 5.61 7.46
C ASP A 96 -22.67 7.15 7.52
N GLY A 97 -22.34 7.79 6.41
CA GLY A 97 -22.54 9.22 6.20
C GLY A 97 -23.83 9.53 5.44
N PRO A 98 -24.18 10.82 5.26
CA PRO A 98 -25.39 11.22 4.52
C PRO A 98 -25.43 10.70 3.07
N THR A 99 -24.33 10.78 2.32
CA THR A 99 -24.27 10.41 0.90
C THR A 99 -23.30 9.28 0.58
N LEU A 100 -22.36 8.98 1.48
CA LEU A 100 -21.35 7.95 1.34
C LEU A 100 -21.41 6.96 2.51
N VAL A 101 -20.94 5.74 2.26
CA VAL A 101 -20.59 4.76 3.31
C VAL A 101 -19.10 4.56 3.26
N LEU A 102 -18.42 4.72 4.39
CA LEU A 102 -17.00 4.41 4.56
C LEU A 102 -16.86 3.02 5.15
N SER A 103 -16.06 2.17 4.50
CA SER A 103 -15.57 0.91 5.07
C SER A 103 -14.11 1.09 5.48
N ASP A 104 -13.75 0.66 6.69
CA ASP A 104 -12.42 0.79 7.28
C ASP A 104 -11.90 -0.53 7.81
N ALA A 105 -10.81 -1.05 7.24
CA ALA A 105 -10.09 -2.21 7.75
C ALA A 105 -8.79 -1.73 8.44
N GLU A 106 -8.87 -1.41 9.73
CA GLU A 106 -7.79 -0.76 10.51
C GLU A 106 -6.47 -1.53 10.47
N ASN A 107 -6.52 -2.87 10.47
CA ASN A 107 -5.36 -3.75 10.40
C ASN A 107 -4.51 -3.60 9.12
N LEU A 108 -5.02 -2.91 8.09
CA LEU A 108 -4.31 -2.59 6.85
C LEU A 108 -3.66 -1.20 6.85
N CYS A 109 -3.67 -0.48 7.98
CA CYS A 109 -3.14 0.88 8.04
C CYS A 109 -1.65 0.94 7.71
N ALA A 110 -1.29 1.59 6.61
CA ALA A 110 0.10 1.81 6.20
C ALA A 110 0.71 3.11 6.76
N PHE A 111 0.00 3.81 7.63
CA PHE A 111 0.42 5.06 8.26
C PHE A 111 0.85 6.16 7.24
N ALA A 112 0.17 6.23 6.10
CA ALA A 112 0.44 7.26 5.08
C ALA A 112 -0.28 8.59 5.35
N ARG A 113 -1.22 8.63 6.29
CA ARG A 113 -1.87 9.83 6.87
C ARG A 113 -2.68 10.69 5.89
N PHE A 114 -3.06 10.19 4.74
CA PHE A 114 -3.95 10.88 3.80
C PHE A 114 -5.39 11.01 4.30
N CYS A 115 -5.72 10.37 5.41
CA CYS A 115 -7.03 10.43 6.07
C CYS A 115 -7.13 11.50 7.17
N ASP A 116 -6.09 12.33 7.33
CA ASP A 116 -6.01 13.35 8.38
C ASP A 116 -6.34 14.79 7.93
N PRO A 117 -6.09 15.22 6.66
CA PRO A 117 -6.37 16.57 6.22
C PRO A 117 -7.80 17.02 6.49
N GLY A 118 -8.00 18.30 6.82
CA GLY A 118 -9.33 18.87 6.99
C GLY A 118 -10.17 18.32 8.15
N GLY A 119 -9.66 17.38 8.98
CA GLY A 119 -10.32 16.97 10.20
C GLY A 119 -10.60 15.49 10.40
N LYS A 120 -9.90 14.62 9.73
CA LYS A 120 -10.02 13.14 9.74
C LYS A 120 -11.28 12.60 9.06
N ILE A 121 -11.07 11.68 8.15
CA ILE A 121 -12.13 11.07 7.34
C ILE A 121 -13.31 10.50 8.15
N TRP A 122 -13.04 9.97 9.35
CA TRP A 122 -14.08 9.39 10.24
C TRP A 122 -15.06 10.43 10.79
N SER A 123 -14.63 11.70 10.93
CA SER A 123 -15.51 12.81 11.32
C SER A 123 -16.13 13.48 10.09
N LEU A 124 -15.36 13.56 8.99
CA LEU A 124 -15.83 14.19 7.76
C LEU A 124 -16.96 13.38 7.09
N ILE A 125 -16.96 12.06 7.24
CA ILE A 125 -17.99 11.19 6.64
C ILE A 125 -19.41 11.57 7.07
N GLU A 126 -19.58 12.09 8.29
CA GLU A 126 -20.88 12.52 8.85
C GLU A 126 -21.45 13.77 8.18
N ARG A 127 -20.65 14.47 7.36
CA ARG A 127 -20.99 15.74 6.69
C ARG A 127 -20.91 15.65 5.18
N THR A 128 -21.02 14.45 4.61
CA THR A 128 -20.89 14.22 3.15
C THR A 128 -22.09 14.68 2.32
N ASP A 129 -23.12 15.30 2.91
CA ASP A 129 -24.15 16.12 2.25
C ASP A 129 -23.63 17.51 1.83
N GLU A 130 -22.52 17.98 2.44
CA GLU A 130 -21.80 19.16 2.02
C GLU A 130 -20.87 18.77 0.84
N PRO A 131 -21.01 19.36 -0.37
CA PRO A 131 -20.25 18.94 -1.55
C PRO A 131 -18.75 18.96 -1.37
N GLU A 132 -18.21 20.03 -0.75
CA GLU A 132 -16.77 20.19 -0.52
C GLU A 132 -16.20 19.13 0.44
N VAL A 133 -16.97 18.82 1.50
CA VAL A 133 -16.59 17.76 2.45
C VAL A 133 -16.64 16.39 1.77
N ARG A 134 -17.67 16.14 0.96
CA ARG A 134 -17.79 14.91 0.19
C ARG A 134 -16.59 14.70 -0.74
N ASP A 135 -16.17 15.73 -1.45
CA ASP A 135 -15.02 15.66 -2.36
C ASP A 135 -13.72 15.43 -1.58
N LEU A 136 -13.55 16.04 -0.42
CA LEU A 136 -12.41 15.81 0.46
C LEU A 136 -12.37 14.35 0.96
N VAL A 137 -13.49 13.82 1.44
CA VAL A 137 -13.61 12.41 1.87
C VAL A 137 -13.24 11.44 0.75
N ILE A 138 -13.70 11.70 -0.48
CA ILE A 138 -13.34 10.88 -1.65
C ILE A 138 -11.84 10.98 -1.90
N ARG A 139 -11.26 12.18 -1.88
CA ARG A 139 -9.82 12.38 -2.06
C ARG A 139 -9.01 11.61 -1.03
N GLU A 140 -9.32 11.75 0.25
CA GLU A 140 -8.62 11.07 1.34
C GLU A 140 -8.63 9.55 1.19
N ALA A 141 -9.81 8.98 0.92
CA ALA A 141 -9.95 7.56 0.70
C ALA A 141 -9.15 7.09 -0.53
N MET A 142 -9.20 7.84 -1.65
CA MET A 142 -8.50 7.47 -2.89
C MET A 142 -6.98 7.56 -2.76
N HIS A 143 -6.45 8.44 -1.90
CA HIS A 143 -5.01 8.56 -1.65
C HIS A 143 -4.47 7.52 -0.65
N CYS A 144 -5.32 6.82 0.09
CA CYS A 144 -4.88 5.75 0.99
C CYS A 144 -4.21 4.60 0.21
N PRO A 145 -2.89 4.38 0.31
CA PRO A 145 -2.20 3.40 -0.53
C PRO A 145 -2.55 1.95 -0.18
N ALA A 146 -2.97 1.70 1.05
CA ALA A 146 -3.32 0.36 1.52
C ALA A 146 -4.69 -0.10 1.05
N GLY A 147 -5.53 0.81 0.51
CA GLY A 147 -6.93 0.54 0.30
C GLY A 147 -7.66 0.15 1.60
N ARG A 148 -7.14 0.58 2.76
CA ARG A 148 -7.78 0.42 4.05
C ARG A 148 -9.18 1.04 4.04
N LEU A 149 -9.29 2.22 3.41
CA LEU A 149 -10.50 3.02 3.31
C LEU A 149 -11.17 2.79 1.95
N VAL A 150 -12.40 2.33 1.96
CA VAL A 150 -13.21 2.09 0.75
C VAL A 150 -14.52 2.84 0.89
N LEU A 151 -14.91 3.56 -0.15
CA LEU A 151 -16.15 4.33 -0.18
C LEU A 151 -17.18 3.69 -1.10
N GLN A 152 -18.44 3.73 -0.68
CA GLN A 152 -19.60 3.40 -1.49
C GLN A 152 -20.54 4.60 -1.56
N ASP A 153 -20.99 4.95 -2.76
CA ASP A 153 -22.03 5.95 -2.96
C ASP A 153 -23.39 5.37 -2.57
N LYS A 154 -24.10 6.03 -1.65
CA LYS A 154 -25.38 5.50 -1.10
C LYS A 154 -26.50 5.45 -2.12
N LYS A 155 -26.52 6.37 -3.08
CA LYS A 155 -27.57 6.47 -4.11
C LYS A 155 -27.41 5.38 -5.18
N THR A 156 -26.18 5.20 -5.66
CA THR A 156 -25.88 4.27 -6.75
C THR A 156 -25.51 2.87 -6.27
N ARG A 157 -25.16 2.72 -5.00
CA ARG A 157 -24.63 1.50 -4.38
C ARG A 157 -23.32 1.02 -5.01
N LYS A 158 -22.63 1.88 -5.75
CA LYS A 158 -21.35 1.58 -6.38
C LYS A 158 -20.20 2.00 -5.49
N GLU A 159 -19.18 1.16 -5.47
CA GLU A 159 -17.89 1.52 -4.88
C GLU A 159 -17.27 2.68 -5.67
N ILE A 160 -16.71 3.64 -4.94
CA ILE A 160 -15.94 4.74 -5.51
C ILE A 160 -14.49 4.35 -5.45
N GLU A 161 -13.91 4.00 -6.59
CA GLU A 161 -12.52 3.60 -6.72
C GLU A 161 -11.96 4.11 -8.05
N GLN A 162 -10.75 4.64 -8.03
CA GLN A 162 -10.07 5.06 -9.26
C GLN A 162 -9.32 3.89 -9.91
N PRO A 163 -9.36 3.75 -11.24
CA PRO A 163 -8.54 2.75 -11.91
C PRO A 163 -7.07 3.12 -11.78
N LEU A 164 -6.27 2.19 -11.27
CA LEU A 164 -4.81 2.35 -11.15
C LEU A 164 -4.10 1.40 -12.11
N PRO A 165 -3.09 1.87 -12.87
CA PRO A 165 -2.30 0.99 -13.72
C PRO A 165 -1.47 0.03 -12.84
N PRO A 166 -1.32 -1.25 -13.27
CA PRO A 166 -0.51 -2.22 -12.54
C PRO A 166 0.94 -1.76 -12.39
N SER A 167 1.35 -1.46 -11.16
CA SER A 167 2.70 -0.95 -10.85
C SER A 167 3.01 -1.10 -9.36
N ILE A 168 4.27 -0.91 -8.98
CA ILE A 168 4.72 -0.90 -7.59
C ILE A 168 5.36 0.44 -7.26
N GLY A 169 4.84 1.13 -6.26
CA GLY A 169 5.42 2.32 -5.67
C GLY A 169 6.32 1.98 -4.49
N VAL A 170 7.54 2.49 -4.46
CA VAL A 170 8.42 2.43 -3.30
C VAL A 170 8.17 3.70 -2.50
N VAL A 171 7.38 3.58 -1.44
CA VAL A 171 6.87 4.76 -0.71
C VAL A 171 7.97 5.40 0.13
N GLU A 172 8.06 6.73 0.04
CA GLU A 172 8.92 7.56 0.88
C GLU A 172 8.10 8.68 1.53
N ASP A 173 8.37 8.95 2.79
CA ASP A 173 7.70 9.99 3.58
C ASP A 173 8.74 10.95 4.19
N PRO A 174 9.15 11.97 3.45
CA PRO A 174 10.12 12.95 3.93
C PRO A 174 9.64 13.74 5.14
N ALA A 175 8.34 14.02 5.25
CA ALA A 175 7.76 14.76 6.36
C ALA A 175 7.89 14.00 7.69
N LEU A 176 7.81 12.66 7.67
CA LEU A 176 8.09 11.82 8.82
C LEU A 176 9.57 11.44 8.95
N GLY A 177 10.39 11.71 7.93
CA GLY A 177 11.78 11.29 7.87
C GLY A 177 11.95 9.76 7.84
N CYS A 178 11.04 9.05 7.20
CA CYS A 178 11.07 7.59 7.10
C CYS A 178 10.69 7.09 5.70
N SER A 179 11.13 5.87 5.40
CA SER A 179 10.72 5.11 4.20
C SER A 179 9.47 4.28 4.52
N GLY A 180 8.49 4.29 3.62
CA GLY A 180 7.21 3.58 3.77
C GLY A 180 7.21 2.16 3.19
N PRO A 181 6.04 1.60 2.92
CA PRO A 181 5.85 0.26 2.35
C PRO A 181 6.10 0.21 0.84
N LEU A 182 5.86 -0.96 0.25
CA LEU A 182 5.65 -1.12 -1.19
C LEU A 182 4.16 -0.89 -1.47
N TRP A 183 3.83 0.05 -2.31
CA TRP A 183 2.46 0.32 -2.77
C TRP A 183 2.19 -0.45 -4.05
N VAL A 184 1.46 -1.55 -3.96
CA VAL A 184 1.06 -2.39 -5.09
C VAL A 184 -0.26 -1.88 -5.64
N ARG A 185 -0.30 -1.54 -6.91
CA ARG A 185 -1.44 -0.91 -7.60
C ARG A 185 -1.97 -1.77 -8.74
N GLY A 186 -3.23 -1.54 -9.15
CA GLY A 186 -3.83 -2.09 -10.35
C GLY A 186 -4.14 -3.58 -10.28
N GLY A 187 -4.46 -4.07 -9.08
CA GLY A 187 -4.95 -5.44 -8.91
C GLY A 187 -3.90 -6.52 -9.25
N ILE A 188 -2.63 -6.30 -8.91
CA ILE A 188 -1.61 -7.34 -9.02
C ILE A 188 -1.90 -8.44 -8.01
N THR A 189 -1.87 -9.70 -8.45
CA THR A 189 -2.10 -10.86 -7.58
C THR A 189 -0.94 -10.99 -6.57
N VAL A 190 -1.28 -11.13 -5.28
CA VAL A 190 -0.33 -11.48 -4.21
C VAL A 190 -0.57 -12.93 -3.81
N GLU A 191 0.46 -13.77 -4.00
CA GLU A 191 0.44 -15.19 -3.71
C GLU A 191 1.38 -15.49 -2.54
N SER A 192 0.88 -16.20 -1.54
CA SER A 192 1.62 -16.64 -0.38
C SER A 192 2.63 -17.76 -0.75
N HIS A 193 3.60 -18.01 0.13
CA HIS A 193 4.58 -19.09 -0.03
C HIS A 193 3.96 -20.49 -0.13
N ASP A 194 2.73 -20.67 0.36
CA ASP A 194 1.97 -21.91 0.26
C ASP A 194 1.13 -22.04 -1.02
N GLY A 195 1.28 -21.10 -1.97
CA GLY A 195 0.56 -21.07 -3.24
C GLY A 195 -0.86 -20.50 -3.16
N LYS A 196 -1.35 -20.15 -1.97
CA LYS A 196 -2.67 -19.54 -1.83
C LYS A 196 -2.61 -18.05 -2.14
N ARG A 197 -3.67 -17.54 -2.74
CA ARG A 197 -3.77 -16.11 -3.10
C ARG A 197 -4.48 -15.32 -2.01
N TYR A 198 -3.97 -14.12 -1.75
CA TYR A 198 -4.71 -13.11 -1.01
C TYR A 198 -5.80 -12.52 -1.90
N GLU A 199 -6.81 -11.89 -1.27
CA GLU A 199 -7.85 -11.19 -2.01
C GLU A 199 -7.22 -10.17 -2.97
N LYS A 200 -7.65 -10.22 -4.24
CA LYS A 200 -7.18 -9.28 -5.27
C LYS A 200 -7.87 -7.95 -5.07
N ARG A 201 -7.08 -6.92 -4.78
CA ARG A 201 -7.56 -5.56 -4.55
C ARG A 201 -6.84 -4.57 -5.45
N ASN A 202 -7.49 -3.45 -5.79
CA ASN A 202 -6.92 -2.43 -6.67
C ASN A 202 -5.61 -1.84 -6.12
N ARG A 203 -5.49 -1.77 -4.79
CA ARG A 203 -4.30 -1.27 -4.09
C ARG A 203 -4.13 -1.99 -2.76
N VAL A 204 -2.90 -2.35 -2.45
CA VAL A 204 -2.47 -2.90 -1.17
C VAL A 204 -1.06 -2.42 -0.85
N THR A 205 -0.67 -2.46 0.42
CA THR A 205 0.69 -2.15 0.83
C THR A 205 1.38 -3.36 1.43
N LEU A 206 2.57 -3.67 0.92
CA LEU A 206 3.40 -4.77 1.43
C LEU A 206 4.53 -4.24 2.31
N CYS A 207 4.79 -4.95 3.41
CA CYS A 207 5.87 -4.62 4.33
C CYS A 207 7.24 -4.79 3.67
N ARG A 208 8.10 -3.76 3.74
CA ARG A 208 9.52 -3.85 3.32
C ARG A 208 10.53 -3.52 4.43
N CYS A 209 10.06 -3.11 5.60
CA CYS A 209 10.90 -2.86 6.77
C CYS A 209 11.17 -4.11 7.61
N GLY A 210 10.42 -5.19 7.39
CA GLY A 210 10.54 -6.46 8.11
C GLY A 210 9.77 -6.53 9.44
N ALA A 211 9.30 -5.41 9.98
CA ALA A 211 8.73 -5.33 11.34
C ALA A 211 7.20 -5.42 11.43
N SER A 212 6.48 -5.51 10.30
CA SER A 212 5.03 -5.64 10.35
C SER A 212 4.60 -6.90 11.10
N GLU A 213 3.58 -6.77 11.94
CA GLU A 213 2.89 -7.89 12.59
C GLU A 213 1.76 -8.47 11.74
N ASN A 214 1.44 -7.81 10.61
CA ASN A 214 0.42 -8.22 9.64
C ASN A 214 1.05 -8.65 8.29
N LYS A 215 2.21 -9.34 8.32
CA LYS A 215 2.90 -9.75 7.08
C LYS A 215 2.04 -10.67 6.21
N PRO A 216 2.02 -10.51 4.89
CA PRO A 216 2.92 -9.68 4.08
C PRO A 216 2.53 -8.21 4.03
N PHE A 217 1.34 -7.82 4.51
CA PHE A 217 0.88 -6.44 4.45
C PHE A 217 1.60 -5.53 5.45
N CYS A 218 1.61 -4.24 5.15
CA CYS A 218 2.09 -3.22 6.06
C CYS A 218 1.04 -2.95 7.17
N ASN A 219 1.52 -2.67 8.39
CA ASN A 219 0.71 -2.22 9.52
C ASN A 219 1.21 -0.89 10.12
N GLY A 220 2.05 -0.15 9.37
CA GLY A 220 2.58 1.13 9.83
C GLY A 220 3.85 1.05 10.71
N ALA A 221 4.35 -0.13 11.08
CA ALA A 221 5.52 -0.30 11.95
C ALA A 221 6.78 0.44 11.46
N HIS A 222 6.93 0.66 10.14
CA HIS A 222 8.04 1.42 9.56
C HIS A 222 8.13 2.85 10.12
N ALA A 223 7.01 3.49 10.42
CA ALA A 223 6.98 4.85 10.97
C ALA A 223 7.51 4.90 12.42
N SER A 224 7.03 3.98 13.27
CA SER A 224 7.46 3.89 14.68
C SER A 224 8.94 3.58 14.82
N MET A 225 9.49 2.69 13.98
CA MET A 225 10.89 2.32 14.01
C MET A 225 11.81 3.25 13.20
N LYS A 226 11.25 4.30 12.58
CA LYS A 226 11.99 5.25 11.73
C LYS A 226 12.78 4.53 10.62
N PHE A 227 12.14 3.54 9.98
CA PHE A 227 12.79 2.81 8.90
C PHE A 227 13.25 3.76 7.79
N ASN A 228 14.51 3.67 7.41
CA ASN A 228 15.09 4.46 6.33
C ASN A 228 15.92 3.54 5.43
N ASP A 229 15.61 3.50 4.15
CA ASP A 229 16.31 2.66 3.19
C ASP A 229 17.42 3.38 2.41
N GLY A 230 17.53 4.69 2.61
CA GLY A 230 18.55 5.54 1.97
C GLY A 230 18.22 5.93 0.53
N LEU A 231 17.02 5.66 0.01
CA LEU A 231 16.63 6.06 -1.36
C LEU A 231 16.32 7.55 -1.48
N LEU A 232 15.80 8.18 -0.43
CA LEU A 232 15.73 9.63 -0.35
C LEU A 232 17.08 10.17 0.14
N LYS A 233 17.85 10.76 -0.75
CA LYS A 233 19.00 11.58 -0.35
C LYS A 233 18.49 12.80 0.40
N LYS A 234 19.05 13.08 1.56
CA LYS A 234 18.84 14.31 2.32
C LYS A 234 19.24 15.53 1.49
#